data_7c4b7b86dc5b398b068e9d33af56da56
#
_entry.id   7c4b7b86dc5b398b068e9d33af56da56
#
_cell.length_a   1.000
_cell.length_b   1.000
_cell.length_c   1.000
_cell.angle_alpha   90.00
_cell.angle_beta   90.00
_cell.angle_gamma   90.00
#
_symmetry.space_group_name_H-M   'P 1'
#
loop_
_entity.id
_entity.type
_entity.pdbx_description
1 polymer ?
#
loop_
_entity_poly.entity_id
_entity_poly.type
_entity_poly.pdbx_seq_one_letter_code
_entity_poly.pdbx_strand_id
1 'polypeptide(L)'
;LFWVIELGPMISSAISHNGIVYNSTITGRIFAIDVYKKKINWQKEIGSPLVSSLLLYDNLLISCTFNSWINDINSKPHDRNFIYALDINNEGKKKWDVQISGDIFSSPCVCNRKIIVIGSLDSTIYALDMRGNIIWTFNTGGSIWSSPATNNYEIFIGSDDCCIYSFDLNGNLKWKSMLEGKIRATPSLMKSTNSLFIGTHNGIMYCLNQSDGSIKWKYETGKPILSSVAISKDHIFFGCSDKKIYSLKSTNGSIKWKYETGDKVWSSPVVTQKNDDDKEEGMLYVGSLDSHIYGLGIESGRLNWKFPTMDGIESSPCIVKNKMFISSKDGLLYCFSNQQKMDNEKSILNLPIRKCF
;
A
#
# COMPACT_ATOMS: atom_id res chain seq x y z
N LEU A 1 -17.01 -11.54 8.37
CA LEU A 1 -15.71 -12.23 8.42
C LEU A 1 -15.82 -13.64 7.83
N PHE A 2 -14.93 -13.99 6.93
CA PHE A 2 -14.91 -15.33 6.30
C PHE A 2 -13.92 -16.26 7.04
N TRP A 3 -12.72 -15.77 7.32
CA TRP A 3 -11.71 -16.43 8.18
C TRP A 3 -10.63 -15.43 8.62
N VAL A 4 -9.86 -15.83 9.60
CA VAL A 4 -8.68 -15.10 10.09
C VAL A 4 -7.54 -16.09 10.29
N ILE A 5 -6.30 -15.64 10.08
CA ILE A 5 -5.08 -16.43 10.29
C ILE A 5 -4.03 -15.59 11.00
N GLU A 6 -3.38 -16.18 12.00
CA GLU A 6 -2.28 -15.54 12.74
C GLU A 6 -0.96 -15.74 11.99
N LEU A 7 -0.25 -14.64 11.71
CA LEU A 7 1.02 -14.63 10.98
C LEU A 7 2.13 -13.91 11.75
N GLY A 8 1.76 -13.04 12.68
CA GLY A 8 2.62 -12.08 13.36
C GLY A 8 2.37 -10.65 12.89
N PRO A 9 2.90 -9.63 13.59
CA PRO A 9 2.61 -8.22 13.34
C PRO A 9 2.92 -7.80 11.90
N MET A 10 1.98 -7.08 11.26
CA MET A 10 2.03 -6.68 9.86
C MET A 10 1.59 -5.24 9.67
N ILE A 11 2.33 -4.53 8.83
CA ILE A 11 1.96 -3.20 8.32
C ILE A 11 1.88 -3.18 6.78
N SER A 12 2.51 -4.19 6.14
CA SER A 12 2.46 -4.38 4.69
C SER A 12 1.07 -4.82 4.22
N SER A 13 0.72 -4.42 3.01
CA SER A 13 -0.53 -4.86 2.37
C SER A 13 -0.34 -6.24 1.74
N ALA A 14 -1.37 -7.07 1.86
CA ALA A 14 -1.39 -8.37 1.19
C ALA A 14 -1.54 -8.21 -0.32
N ILE A 15 -0.94 -9.13 -1.08
CA ILE A 15 -1.16 -9.27 -2.52
C ILE A 15 -1.69 -10.68 -2.82
N SER A 16 -2.33 -10.86 -3.96
CA SER A 16 -2.93 -12.15 -4.29
C SER A 16 -2.76 -12.52 -5.76
N HIS A 17 -2.54 -13.80 -5.99
CA HIS A 17 -2.46 -14.40 -7.32
C HIS A 17 -2.97 -15.84 -7.31
N ASN A 18 -3.85 -16.18 -8.27
CA ASN A 18 -4.35 -17.56 -8.47
C ASN A 18 -4.88 -18.26 -7.19
N GLY A 19 -5.59 -17.50 -6.34
CA GLY A 19 -6.15 -18.05 -5.10
C GLY A 19 -5.16 -18.23 -3.95
N ILE A 20 -3.94 -17.74 -4.11
CA ILE A 20 -2.92 -17.63 -3.06
C ILE A 20 -2.78 -16.17 -2.67
N VAL A 21 -2.78 -15.91 -1.37
CA VAL A 21 -2.46 -14.60 -0.79
C VAL A 21 -1.03 -14.65 -0.24
N TYR A 22 -0.25 -13.63 -0.59
CA TYR A 22 1.10 -13.44 -0.07
C TYR A 22 1.11 -12.24 0.86
N ASN A 23 1.75 -12.39 2.01
CA ASN A 23 1.94 -11.30 2.95
C ASN A 23 3.28 -11.44 3.68
N SER A 24 3.76 -10.32 4.23
CA SER A 24 5.02 -10.25 4.99
C SER A 24 4.80 -9.65 6.37
N THR A 25 5.67 -10.00 7.31
CA THR A 25 5.63 -9.52 8.69
C THR A 25 6.83 -8.64 9.02
N ILE A 26 6.68 -7.78 10.01
CA ILE A 26 7.80 -6.98 10.54
C ILE A 26 8.84 -7.86 11.27
N THR A 27 8.54 -9.14 11.50
CA THR A 27 9.51 -10.12 12.03
C THR A 27 10.33 -10.81 10.94
N GLY A 28 10.18 -10.39 9.67
CA GLY A 28 10.99 -10.90 8.55
C GLY A 28 10.52 -12.20 7.94
N ARG A 29 9.22 -12.53 8.03
CA ARG A 29 8.64 -13.73 7.41
C ARG A 29 7.74 -13.36 6.25
N ILE A 30 7.74 -14.22 5.23
CA ILE A 30 6.82 -14.17 4.10
C ILE A 30 5.96 -15.43 4.12
N PHE A 31 4.67 -15.27 3.88
CA PHE A 31 3.68 -16.34 3.87
C PHE A 31 2.98 -16.42 2.52
N ALA A 32 2.73 -17.64 2.03
CA ALA A 32 1.81 -17.93 0.94
C ALA A 32 0.64 -18.75 1.49
N ILE A 33 -0.57 -18.22 1.37
CA ILE A 33 -1.77 -18.72 2.02
C ILE A 33 -2.80 -19.09 0.96
N ASP A 34 -3.23 -20.34 0.95
CA ASP A 34 -4.32 -20.81 0.10
C ASP A 34 -5.66 -20.29 0.65
N VAL A 35 -6.29 -19.40 -0.13
CA VAL A 35 -7.55 -18.74 0.25
C VAL A 35 -8.71 -19.70 0.43
N TYR A 36 -8.72 -20.81 -0.33
CA TYR A 36 -9.83 -21.79 -0.32
C TYR A 36 -9.62 -22.84 0.76
N LYS A 37 -8.38 -23.34 0.90
CA LYS A 37 -8.01 -24.31 1.94
C LYS A 37 -7.83 -23.67 3.32
N LYS A 38 -7.74 -22.33 3.37
CA LYS A 38 -7.56 -21.52 4.60
C LYS A 38 -6.32 -21.95 5.38
N LYS A 39 -5.22 -22.22 4.69
CA LYS A 39 -3.97 -22.70 5.28
C LYS A 39 -2.74 -22.11 4.62
N ILE A 40 -1.65 -22.05 5.38
CA ILE A 40 -0.33 -21.69 4.85
C ILE A 40 0.16 -22.83 3.97
N ASN A 41 0.45 -22.53 2.70
CA ASN A 41 1.09 -23.46 1.76
C ASN A 41 2.59 -23.52 2.02
N TRP A 42 3.22 -22.37 2.18
CA TRP A 42 4.62 -22.25 2.55
C TRP A 42 4.88 -20.93 3.30
N GLN A 43 5.98 -20.92 4.05
CA GLN A 43 6.51 -19.73 4.67
C GLN A 43 8.02 -19.65 4.44
N LYS A 44 8.54 -18.42 4.39
CA LYS A 44 9.98 -18.16 4.19
C LYS A 44 10.47 -17.14 5.21
N GLU A 45 11.53 -17.49 5.91
CA GLU A 45 12.27 -16.58 6.79
C GLU A 45 13.31 -15.80 5.98
N ILE A 46 13.29 -14.48 6.08
CA ILE A 46 14.26 -13.55 5.49
C ILE A 46 15.25 -13.10 6.56
N GLY A 47 14.82 -13.05 7.83
CA GLY A 47 15.65 -12.67 8.97
C GLY A 47 15.79 -11.15 9.19
N SER A 48 15.15 -10.33 8.37
CA SER A 48 15.12 -8.86 8.51
C SER A 48 13.70 -8.36 8.36
N PRO A 49 13.27 -7.30 9.09
CA PRO A 49 11.93 -6.75 8.99
C PRO A 49 11.51 -6.43 7.56
N LEU A 50 10.25 -6.72 7.26
CA LEU A 50 9.62 -6.47 5.96
C LEU A 50 8.44 -5.53 6.18
N VAL A 51 8.62 -4.26 5.83
CA VAL A 51 7.64 -3.20 6.04
C VAL A 51 6.93 -2.79 4.74
N SER A 52 7.64 -2.92 3.60
CA SER A 52 7.07 -2.67 2.28
C SER A 52 6.11 -3.78 1.87
N SER A 53 5.10 -3.44 1.08
CA SER A 53 4.26 -4.46 0.46
C SER A 53 5.03 -5.25 -0.58
N LEU A 54 4.70 -6.53 -0.70
CA LEU A 54 5.32 -7.42 -1.69
C LEU A 54 4.88 -7.02 -3.11
N LEU A 55 5.75 -7.26 -4.08
CA LEU A 55 5.40 -7.17 -5.49
C LEU A 55 5.43 -8.58 -6.08
N LEU A 56 4.38 -8.95 -6.78
CA LEU A 56 4.35 -10.19 -7.56
C LEU A 56 4.27 -9.86 -9.05
N TYR A 57 5.22 -10.38 -9.79
CA TYR A 57 5.23 -10.29 -11.25
C TYR A 57 5.65 -11.64 -11.85
N ASP A 58 4.85 -12.21 -12.72
CA ASP A 58 4.98 -13.59 -13.20
C ASP A 58 5.13 -14.55 -11.99
N ASN A 59 6.26 -15.24 -11.89
CA ASN A 59 6.59 -16.16 -10.80
C ASN A 59 7.55 -15.56 -9.76
N LEU A 60 7.88 -14.27 -9.89
CA LEU A 60 8.80 -13.58 -8.98
C LEU A 60 8.03 -12.81 -7.92
N LEU A 61 8.29 -13.12 -6.68
CA LEU A 61 7.84 -12.37 -5.51
C LEU A 61 9.01 -11.50 -5.01
N ILE A 62 8.85 -10.19 -5.14
CA ILE A 62 9.88 -9.21 -4.72
C ILE A 62 9.55 -8.74 -3.30
N SER A 63 10.57 -8.76 -2.44
CA SER A 63 10.51 -8.32 -1.05
C SER A 63 11.73 -7.45 -0.73
N CYS A 64 11.55 -6.47 0.14
CA CYS A 64 12.60 -5.52 0.51
C CYS A 64 12.74 -5.45 2.03
N THR A 65 13.99 -5.32 2.52
CA THR A 65 14.28 -5.28 3.96
C THR A 65 14.35 -3.86 4.51
N PHE A 66 14.08 -3.76 5.81
CA PHE A 66 14.09 -2.53 6.59
C PHE A 66 14.78 -2.80 7.94
N ASN A 67 16.04 -2.43 8.09
CA ASN A 67 16.85 -2.83 9.24
C ASN A 67 16.91 -1.80 10.39
N SER A 68 16.51 -0.54 10.15
CA SER A 68 16.58 0.52 11.17
C SER A 68 15.75 0.27 12.44
N TRP A 69 14.84 -0.70 12.44
CA TRP A 69 14.07 -1.08 13.64
C TRP A 69 14.73 -2.17 14.49
N ILE A 70 15.85 -2.72 14.05
CA ILE A 70 16.62 -3.72 14.82
C ILE A 70 17.51 -2.98 15.83
N ASN A 71 16.99 -2.70 17.00
CA ASN A 71 17.71 -2.11 18.14
C ASN A 71 18.37 -3.18 19.03
N ASP A 72 18.89 -4.26 18.47
CA ASP A 72 19.64 -5.22 19.27
C ASP A 72 21.08 -4.73 19.44
N ILE A 73 21.38 -4.24 20.65
CA ILE A 73 22.70 -3.70 21.07
C ILE A 73 23.82 -4.76 20.90
N ASN A 74 23.49 -6.03 20.79
CA ASN A 74 24.41 -7.15 20.62
C ASN A 74 24.43 -7.75 19.19
N SER A 75 23.51 -7.37 18.31
CA SER A 75 23.61 -7.74 16.90
C SER A 75 24.68 -6.85 16.25
N LYS A 76 25.62 -7.45 15.54
CA LYS A 76 26.43 -6.71 14.54
C LYS A 76 25.46 -5.91 13.70
N PRO A 77 25.70 -4.61 13.44
CA PRO A 77 24.81 -3.85 12.59
C PRO A 77 24.66 -4.65 11.29
N HIS A 78 23.41 -5.06 10.99
CA HIS A 78 23.11 -5.55 9.67
C HIS A 78 23.14 -4.32 8.74
N ASP A 79 24.37 -3.85 8.44
CA ASP A 79 24.65 -2.67 7.61
C ASP A 79 24.20 -2.87 6.15
N ARG A 80 23.36 -3.87 5.90
CA ARG A 80 23.06 -4.33 4.54
C ARG A 80 21.57 -4.56 4.38
N ASN A 81 20.98 -3.70 3.58
CA ASN A 81 19.61 -3.90 3.12
C ASN A 81 19.59 -4.65 1.79
N PHE A 82 18.56 -5.44 1.58
CA PHE A 82 18.45 -6.29 0.40
C PHE A 82 17.09 -6.16 -0.28
N ILE A 83 17.13 -6.28 -1.59
CA ILE A 83 15.98 -6.57 -2.43
C ILE A 83 16.07 -8.05 -2.79
N TYR A 84 15.07 -8.83 -2.43
CA TYR A 84 15.00 -10.27 -2.72
C TYR A 84 13.98 -10.56 -3.80
N ALA A 85 14.32 -11.51 -4.70
CA ALA A 85 13.37 -12.14 -5.57
C ALA A 85 13.24 -13.64 -5.23
N LEU A 86 12.02 -14.06 -4.96
CA LEU A 86 11.67 -15.41 -4.58
C LEU A 86 10.81 -16.05 -5.68
N ASP A 87 10.98 -17.34 -5.90
CA ASP A 87 10.18 -18.13 -6.86
C ASP A 87 8.93 -18.69 -6.17
N ILE A 88 7.75 -18.20 -6.54
CA ILE A 88 6.50 -18.68 -5.94
C ILE A 88 6.16 -20.13 -6.32
N ASN A 89 6.67 -20.63 -7.45
CA ASN A 89 6.47 -22.02 -7.90
C ASN A 89 7.41 -23.01 -7.20
N ASN A 90 8.42 -22.51 -6.48
CA ASN A 90 9.39 -23.31 -5.73
C ASN A 90 9.45 -22.87 -4.26
N GLU A 91 8.26 -22.79 -3.62
CA GLU A 91 8.07 -22.52 -2.18
C GLU A 91 8.88 -21.32 -1.66
N GLY A 92 8.95 -20.26 -2.45
CA GLY A 92 9.70 -19.04 -2.07
C GLY A 92 11.22 -19.23 -2.09
N LYS A 93 11.76 -20.17 -2.88
CA LYS A 93 13.21 -20.30 -3.06
C LYS A 93 13.80 -19.02 -3.67
N LYS A 94 14.87 -18.52 -3.06
CA LYS A 94 15.55 -17.33 -3.55
C LYS A 94 16.11 -17.55 -4.96
N LYS A 95 15.78 -16.64 -5.89
CA LYS A 95 16.34 -16.57 -7.24
C LYS A 95 17.56 -15.66 -7.30
N TRP A 96 17.41 -14.48 -6.73
CA TRP A 96 18.48 -13.51 -6.61
C TRP A 96 18.24 -12.58 -5.42
N ASP A 97 19.28 -11.87 -5.02
CA ASP A 97 19.23 -10.77 -4.08
C ASP A 97 20.19 -9.67 -4.52
N VAL A 98 19.86 -8.43 -4.19
CA VAL A 98 20.67 -7.25 -4.47
C VAL A 98 20.84 -6.48 -3.18
N GLN A 99 22.09 -6.23 -2.82
CA GLN A 99 22.43 -5.40 -1.68
C GLN A 99 22.34 -3.92 -2.06
N ILE A 100 21.73 -3.12 -1.17
CA ILE A 100 21.67 -1.67 -1.28
C ILE A 100 22.07 -1.01 0.06
N SER A 101 22.34 0.31 0.02
CA SER A 101 22.87 1.03 1.18
C SER A 101 21.82 1.41 2.22
N GLY A 102 20.59 1.71 1.80
CA GLY A 102 19.56 2.26 2.69
C GLY A 102 18.37 1.32 2.90
N ASP A 103 17.61 1.60 3.95
CA ASP A 103 16.35 0.93 4.23
C ASP A 103 15.31 1.16 3.13
N ILE A 104 14.44 0.19 2.93
CA ILE A 104 13.36 0.28 1.95
C ILE A 104 12.01 0.23 2.63
N PHE A 105 11.31 1.36 2.68
CA PHE A 105 9.89 1.45 3.04
C PHE A 105 8.99 1.41 1.82
N SER A 106 9.48 1.93 0.71
CA SER A 106 8.82 1.97 -0.60
C SER A 106 8.46 0.56 -1.08
N SER A 107 7.23 0.34 -1.48
CA SER A 107 6.84 -0.91 -2.15
C SER A 107 7.33 -0.90 -3.59
N PRO A 108 7.93 -2.00 -4.08
CA PRO A 108 8.42 -2.07 -5.46
C PRO A 108 7.29 -1.97 -6.48
N CYS A 109 7.58 -1.42 -7.65
CA CYS A 109 6.65 -1.33 -8.78
C CYS A 109 7.30 -1.92 -10.04
N VAL A 110 6.52 -2.61 -10.88
CA VAL A 110 6.98 -3.07 -12.21
C VAL A 110 6.51 -2.11 -13.30
N CYS A 111 7.48 -1.62 -14.09
CA CYS A 111 7.24 -0.75 -15.23
C CYS A 111 7.45 -1.52 -16.53
N ASN A 112 6.50 -1.37 -17.49
CA ASN A 112 6.58 -1.97 -18.82
C ASN A 112 6.99 -3.46 -18.83
N ARG A 113 6.59 -4.23 -17.80
CA ARG A 113 6.87 -5.66 -17.63
C ARG A 113 8.37 -6.05 -17.62
N LYS A 114 9.27 -5.10 -17.42
CA LYS A 114 10.73 -5.34 -17.56
C LYS A 114 11.58 -4.71 -16.47
N ILE A 115 11.08 -3.68 -15.81
CA ILE A 115 11.87 -2.87 -14.88
C ILE A 115 11.18 -2.85 -13.52
N ILE A 116 11.90 -3.22 -12.49
CA ILE A 116 11.50 -3.08 -11.09
C ILE A 116 12.06 -1.75 -10.58
N VAL A 117 11.20 -0.87 -10.06
CA VAL A 117 11.61 0.43 -9.51
C VAL A 117 11.27 0.47 -8.03
N ILE A 118 12.20 1.01 -7.24
CA ILE A 118 12.13 1.06 -5.77
C ILE A 118 12.75 2.37 -5.30
N GLY A 119 12.16 3.02 -4.29
CA GLY A 119 12.76 4.12 -3.57
C GLY A 119 13.41 3.64 -2.27
N SER A 120 14.51 4.27 -1.85
CA SER A 120 15.22 3.96 -0.61
C SER A 120 15.38 5.18 0.29
N LEU A 121 15.52 4.94 1.59
CA LEU A 121 15.75 6.01 2.57
C LEU A 121 17.16 6.62 2.45
N ASP A 122 18.06 6.00 1.68
CA ASP A 122 19.36 6.59 1.28
C ASP A 122 19.22 7.69 0.21
N SER A 123 18.00 8.09 -0.10
CA SER A 123 17.64 9.09 -1.10
C SER A 123 17.82 8.63 -2.55
N THR A 124 18.02 7.34 -2.78
CA THR A 124 18.26 6.76 -4.11
C THR A 124 17.03 6.05 -4.65
N ILE A 125 16.70 6.32 -5.90
CA ILE A 125 15.78 5.49 -6.71
C ILE A 125 16.63 4.42 -7.38
N TYR A 126 16.25 3.16 -7.23
CA TYR A 126 16.89 2.02 -7.89
C TYR A 126 15.95 1.46 -8.95
N ALA A 127 16.46 1.24 -10.14
CA ALA A 127 15.79 0.49 -11.20
C ALA A 127 16.59 -0.77 -11.53
N LEU A 128 15.93 -1.91 -11.50
CA LEU A 128 16.53 -3.22 -11.73
C LEU A 128 15.84 -3.93 -12.90
N ASP A 129 16.55 -4.79 -13.60
CA ASP A 129 15.95 -5.76 -14.50
C ASP A 129 15.31 -6.94 -13.71
N MET A 130 14.63 -7.85 -14.40
CA MET A 130 14.02 -9.02 -13.79
C MET A 130 15.02 -10.08 -13.28
N ARG A 131 16.31 -9.88 -13.55
CA ARG A 131 17.42 -10.74 -13.07
C ARG A 131 18.12 -10.15 -11.84
N GLY A 132 17.70 -8.93 -11.41
CA GLY A 132 18.29 -8.23 -10.28
C GLY A 132 19.48 -7.33 -10.64
N ASN A 133 19.81 -7.15 -11.91
CA ASN A 133 20.86 -6.20 -12.29
C ASN A 133 20.33 -4.78 -12.17
N ILE A 134 21.07 -3.90 -11.51
CA ILE A 134 20.77 -2.47 -11.46
C ILE A 134 21.00 -1.88 -12.86
N ILE A 135 19.94 -1.30 -13.46
CA ILE A 135 19.98 -0.71 -14.80
C ILE A 135 20.37 0.78 -14.71
N TRP A 136 19.75 1.48 -13.77
CA TRP A 136 20.05 2.87 -13.46
C TRP A 136 19.71 3.20 -12.01
N THR A 137 20.27 4.28 -11.51
CA THR A 137 19.94 4.89 -10.22
C THR A 137 19.79 6.39 -10.38
N PHE A 138 19.05 7.03 -9.47
CA PHE A 138 18.92 8.47 -9.40
C PHE A 138 18.88 8.91 -7.95
N ASN A 139 19.69 9.91 -7.57
CA ASN A 139 19.69 10.49 -6.23
C ASN A 139 18.75 11.69 -6.17
N THR A 140 17.78 11.65 -5.24
CA THR A 140 16.92 12.78 -4.87
C THR A 140 17.60 13.59 -3.77
N GLY A 141 17.00 14.72 -3.37
CA GLY A 141 17.51 15.55 -2.27
C GLY A 141 17.09 15.08 -0.88
N GLY A 142 16.34 13.98 -0.73
CA GLY A 142 15.83 13.48 0.54
C GLY A 142 15.37 12.04 0.47
N SER A 143 15.15 11.43 1.63
CA SER A 143 14.74 10.03 1.76
C SER A 143 13.44 9.73 0.98
N ILE A 144 13.34 8.53 0.41
CA ILE A 144 12.22 8.11 -0.40
C ILE A 144 11.38 7.07 0.35
N TRP A 145 10.27 7.53 0.93
CA TRP A 145 9.25 6.68 1.55
C TRP A 145 8.15 6.28 0.56
N SER A 146 7.91 7.15 -0.42
CA SER A 146 6.90 6.99 -1.46
C SER A 146 7.19 5.75 -2.29
N SER A 147 6.16 4.96 -2.58
CA SER A 147 6.27 3.91 -3.60
C SER A 147 6.16 4.53 -4.98
N PRO A 148 6.89 4.02 -5.99
CA PRO A 148 6.76 4.50 -7.36
C PRO A 148 5.41 4.11 -7.96
N ALA A 149 4.87 4.97 -8.80
CA ALA A 149 3.73 4.68 -9.67
C ALA A 149 4.14 4.77 -11.14
N THR A 150 3.43 4.06 -12.03
CA THR A 150 3.74 4.04 -13.45
C THR A 150 2.50 4.02 -14.31
N ASN A 151 2.56 4.67 -15.47
CA ASN A 151 1.61 4.51 -16.56
C ASN A 151 2.12 3.56 -17.66
N ASN A 152 3.21 2.78 -17.39
CA ASN A 152 4.01 1.91 -18.26
C ASN A 152 4.98 2.63 -19.22
N TYR A 153 4.96 3.94 -19.32
CA TYR A 153 5.88 4.75 -20.13
C TYR A 153 6.72 5.68 -19.25
N GLU A 154 6.18 6.05 -18.11
CA GLU A 154 6.75 6.99 -17.15
C GLU A 154 6.63 6.45 -15.75
N ILE A 155 7.58 6.85 -14.91
CA ILE A 155 7.69 6.50 -13.50
C ILE A 155 7.54 7.80 -12.70
N PHE A 156 6.66 7.77 -11.68
CA PHE A 156 6.42 8.90 -10.79
C PHE A 156 6.73 8.51 -9.36
N ILE A 157 7.48 9.33 -8.63
CA ILE A 157 7.87 9.05 -7.24
C ILE A 157 8.06 10.33 -6.44
N GLY A 158 7.62 10.33 -5.18
CA GLY A 158 7.80 11.43 -4.25
C GLY A 158 9.01 11.26 -3.34
N SER A 159 9.54 12.35 -2.81
CA SER A 159 10.68 12.37 -1.90
C SER A 159 10.46 13.31 -0.71
N ASP A 160 11.21 13.07 0.39
CA ASP A 160 11.26 13.96 1.55
C ASP A 160 11.92 15.32 1.26
N ASP A 161 12.51 15.50 0.07
CA ASP A 161 12.96 16.81 -0.43
C ASP A 161 11.83 17.72 -0.94
N CYS A 162 10.59 17.31 -0.69
CA CYS A 162 9.36 18.00 -1.09
C CYS A 162 9.09 17.98 -2.61
N CYS A 163 9.79 17.14 -3.37
CA CYS A 163 9.61 17.06 -4.80
C CYS A 163 8.95 15.76 -5.24
N ILE A 164 8.10 15.86 -6.25
CA ILE A 164 7.67 14.73 -7.06
C ILE A 164 8.46 14.74 -8.37
N TYR A 165 8.90 13.59 -8.78
CA TYR A 165 9.73 13.36 -9.93
C TYR A 165 9.02 12.50 -10.98
N SER A 166 9.24 12.79 -12.25
CA SER A 166 8.85 11.93 -13.37
C SER A 166 10.07 11.54 -14.19
N PHE A 167 10.19 10.26 -14.51
CA PHE A 167 11.26 9.70 -15.33
C PHE A 167 10.69 8.93 -16.51
N ASP A 168 11.47 8.82 -17.59
CA ASP A 168 11.26 7.79 -18.59
C ASP A 168 11.79 6.43 -18.08
N LEU A 169 11.60 5.38 -18.88
CA LEU A 169 12.05 4.03 -18.49
C LEU A 169 13.57 3.85 -18.46
N ASN A 170 14.32 4.76 -19.09
CA ASN A 170 15.77 4.75 -19.09
C ASN A 170 16.38 5.53 -17.91
N GLY A 171 15.54 6.11 -17.03
CA GLY A 171 15.97 6.90 -15.89
C GLY A 171 16.26 8.37 -16.21
N ASN A 172 15.92 8.85 -17.42
CA ASN A 172 16.04 10.26 -17.73
C ASN A 172 14.93 11.06 -17.04
N LEU A 173 15.30 12.09 -16.32
CA LEU A 173 14.36 13.00 -15.67
C LEU A 173 13.56 13.76 -16.73
N LYS A 174 12.23 13.62 -16.71
CA LYS A 174 11.31 14.34 -17.58
C LYS A 174 10.90 15.68 -16.98
N TRP A 175 10.47 15.64 -15.72
CA TRP A 175 10.16 16.83 -14.96
C TRP A 175 10.30 16.57 -13.45
N LYS A 176 10.41 17.66 -12.70
CA LYS A 176 10.43 17.71 -11.24
C LYS A 176 9.55 18.86 -10.79
N SER A 177 8.65 18.61 -9.84
CA SER A 177 7.79 19.65 -9.26
C SER A 177 7.98 19.70 -7.75
N MET A 178 8.29 20.89 -7.23
CA MET A 178 8.39 21.14 -5.80
C MET A 178 6.99 21.45 -5.25
N LEU A 179 6.61 20.74 -4.17
CA LEU A 179 5.35 20.89 -3.49
C LEU A 179 5.57 21.40 -2.05
N GLU A 180 4.48 21.80 -1.40
CA GLU A 180 4.54 22.20 0.02
C GLU A 180 4.55 20.96 0.92
N GLY A 181 5.74 20.55 1.36
CA GLY A 181 5.95 19.46 2.32
C GLY A 181 6.42 18.13 1.72
N LYS A 182 7.00 17.31 2.60
CA LYS A 182 7.54 15.99 2.25
C LYS A 182 6.49 15.10 1.58
N ILE A 183 6.91 14.29 0.62
CA ILE A 183 6.02 13.43 -0.15
C ILE A 183 6.30 11.98 0.18
N ARG A 184 5.42 11.37 0.97
CA ARG A 184 5.56 9.97 1.42
C ARG A 184 4.46 9.06 0.88
N ALA A 185 3.33 9.62 0.47
CA ALA A 185 2.25 8.89 -0.20
C ALA A 185 2.70 8.38 -1.57
N THR A 186 2.10 7.29 -2.04
CA THR A 186 2.29 6.80 -3.42
C THR A 186 1.46 7.65 -4.39
N PRO A 187 2.03 8.13 -5.51
CA PRO A 187 1.26 8.81 -6.55
C PRO A 187 0.16 7.91 -7.12
N SER A 188 -1.01 8.47 -7.37
CA SER A 188 -2.12 7.76 -8.01
C SER A 188 -2.48 8.41 -9.35
N LEU A 189 -2.60 7.61 -10.39
CA LEU A 189 -2.70 8.07 -11.78
C LEU A 189 -4.10 7.89 -12.34
N MET A 190 -4.66 8.94 -12.94
CA MET A 190 -5.93 8.91 -13.67
C MET A 190 -5.67 9.21 -15.15
N LYS A 191 -5.71 8.16 -15.98
CA LYS A 191 -5.43 8.27 -17.44
C LYS A 191 -6.40 9.18 -18.16
N SER A 192 -7.70 9.07 -17.89
CA SER A 192 -8.76 9.78 -18.60
C SER A 192 -8.62 11.29 -18.58
N THR A 193 -8.02 11.84 -17.54
CA THR A 193 -7.81 13.28 -17.37
C THR A 193 -6.34 13.68 -17.35
N ASN A 194 -5.44 12.72 -17.61
CA ASN A 194 -3.99 12.93 -17.51
C ASN A 194 -3.58 13.57 -16.16
N SER A 195 -4.16 13.04 -15.07
CA SER A 195 -4.00 13.60 -13.73
C SER A 195 -3.23 12.66 -12.81
N LEU A 196 -2.37 13.24 -11.97
CA LEU A 196 -1.65 12.59 -10.90
C LEU A 196 -2.11 13.19 -9.58
N PHE A 197 -2.51 12.34 -8.62
CA PHE A 197 -2.91 12.77 -7.28
C PHE A 197 -1.85 12.34 -6.28
N ILE A 198 -1.52 13.27 -5.36
CA ILE A 198 -0.48 13.04 -4.36
C ILE A 198 -0.74 13.85 -3.07
N GLY A 199 -0.68 13.19 -1.92
CA GLY A 199 -0.75 13.81 -0.62
C GLY A 199 0.63 14.17 -0.06
N THR A 200 0.70 15.28 0.70
CA THR A 200 1.94 15.69 1.35
C THR A 200 1.86 15.59 2.88
N HIS A 201 3.01 15.55 3.53
CA HIS A 201 3.11 15.53 4.99
C HIS A 201 2.62 16.82 5.65
N ASN A 202 2.53 17.92 4.89
CA ASN A 202 1.93 19.19 5.37
C ASN A 202 0.39 19.19 5.27
N GLY A 203 -0.21 18.10 4.79
CA GLY A 203 -1.66 17.95 4.75
C GLY A 203 -2.31 18.58 3.52
N ILE A 204 -1.61 18.60 2.40
CA ILE A 204 -2.14 19.12 1.14
C ILE A 204 -2.26 17.96 0.14
N MET A 205 -3.46 17.79 -0.41
CA MET A 205 -3.72 16.91 -1.55
C MET A 205 -3.55 17.72 -2.83
N TYR A 206 -2.70 17.27 -3.73
CA TYR A 206 -2.46 17.89 -5.03
C TYR A 206 -3.03 17.04 -6.16
N CYS A 207 -3.52 17.71 -7.18
CA CYS A 207 -3.71 17.16 -8.51
C CYS A 207 -2.74 17.83 -9.48
N LEU A 208 -1.90 17.05 -10.11
CA LEU A 208 -0.91 17.52 -11.09
C LEU A 208 -1.25 16.98 -12.48
N ASN A 209 -0.74 17.66 -13.50
CA ASN A 209 -0.68 17.15 -14.86
C ASN A 209 0.45 16.12 -14.98
N GLN A 210 0.17 14.91 -15.47
CA GLN A 210 1.21 13.86 -15.61
C GLN A 210 2.32 14.24 -16.60
N SER A 211 2.02 15.05 -17.63
CA SER A 211 2.98 15.33 -18.70
C SER A 211 4.08 16.31 -18.31
N ASP A 212 3.79 17.27 -17.41
CA ASP A 212 4.70 18.36 -17.07
C ASP A 212 4.80 18.69 -15.57
N GLY A 213 4.02 18.00 -14.73
CA GLY A 213 4.00 18.21 -13.28
C GLY A 213 3.36 19.52 -12.82
N SER A 214 2.68 20.27 -13.71
CA SER A 214 1.98 21.51 -13.34
C SER A 214 0.79 21.21 -12.42
N ILE A 215 0.56 22.10 -11.43
CA ILE A 215 -0.52 21.96 -10.47
C ILE A 215 -1.85 22.34 -11.14
N LYS A 216 -2.81 21.41 -11.16
CA LYS A 216 -4.19 21.65 -11.62
C LYS A 216 -5.04 22.23 -10.50
N TRP A 217 -4.92 21.66 -9.29
CA TRP A 217 -5.59 22.13 -8.09
C TRP A 217 -4.91 21.57 -6.82
N LYS A 218 -5.19 22.19 -5.67
CA LYS A 218 -4.82 21.69 -4.35
C LYS A 218 -5.99 21.77 -3.37
N TYR A 219 -5.98 20.88 -2.35
CA TYR A 219 -6.95 20.87 -1.24
C TYR A 219 -6.22 20.66 0.09
N GLU A 220 -6.50 21.51 1.08
CA GLU A 220 -5.81 21.50 2.38
C GLU A 220 -6.64 20.76 3.44
N THR A 221 -6.04 19.74 4.09
CA THR A 221 -6.62 19.03 5.24
C THR A 221 -6.03 19.52 6.57
N GLY A 222 -4.85 20.12 6.55
CA GLY A 222 -4.12 20.64 7.71
C GLY A 222 -3.38 19.56 8.53
N LYS A 223 -3.43 18.29 8.16
CA LYS A 223 -2.68 17.19 8.78
C LYS A 223 -2.13 16.24 7.72
N PRO A 224 -1.01 15.51 8.01
CA PRO A 224 -0.34 14.65 7.04
C PRO A 224 -1.28 13.70 6.29
N ILE A 225 -1.09 13.62 4.97
CA ILE A 225 -1.73 12.65 4.09
C ILE A 225 -0.66 11.64 3.68
N LEU A 226 -0.73 10.44 4.27
CA LEU A 226 0.21 9.35 4.02
C LEU A 226 -0.40 8.25 3.15
N SER A 227 -1.73 8.17 3.12
CA SER A 227 -2.44 7.21 2.27
C SER A 227 -2.30 7.57 0.80
N SER A 228 -2.26 6.56 -0.05
CA SER A 228 -2.44 6.72 -1.49
C SER A 228 -3.92 6.97 -1.81
N VAL A 229 -4.19 7.48 -2.99
CA VAL A 229 -5.53 7.83 -3.44
C VAL A 229 -6.19 6.66 -4.17
N ALA A 230 -7.40 6.27 -3.76
CA ALA A 230 -8.28 5.44 -4.60
C ALA A 230 -9.08 6.35 -5.55
N ILE A 231 -9.31 5.86 -6.77
CA ILE A 231 -9.99 6.61 -7.82
C ILE A 231 -11.23 5.83 -8.30
N SER A 232 -12.39 6.46 -8.34
CA SER A 232 -13.60 5.90 -8.92
C SER A 232 -14.35 6.97 -9.70
N LYS A 233 -14.58 6.73 -10.99
CA LYS A 233 -15.22 7.70 -11.88
C LYS A 233 -14.56 9.07 -11.82
N ASP A 234 -15.30 10.08 -11.37
CA ASP A 234 -14.90 11.47 -11.22
C ASP A 234 -14.51 11.87 -9.78
N HIS A 235 -14.35 10.89 -8.89
CA HIS A 235 -14.01 11.10 -7.48
C HIS A 235 -12.69 10.42 -7.09
N ILE A 236 -12.03 11.04 -6.13
CA ILE A 236 -10.86 10.49 -5.44
C ILE A 236 -11.17 10.31 -3.96
N PHE A 237 -10.53 9.30 -3.34
CA PHE A 237 -10.72 8.96 -1.93
C PHE A 237 -9.37 8.75 -1.26
N PHE A 238 -9.20 9.29 -0.06
CA PHE A 238 -7.97 9.14 0.71
C PHE A 238 -8.23 9.24 2.22
N GLY A 239 -7.34 8.62 3.00
CA GLY A 239 -7.27 8.77 4.44
C GLY A 239 -6.32 9.89 4.85
N CYS A 240 -6.55 10.48 6.02
CA CYS A 240 -5.72 11.56 6.55
C CYS A 240 -5.42 11.36 8.03
N SER A 241 -4.30 11.95 8.49
CA SER A 241 -3.91 11.93 9.90
C SER A 241 -4.79 12.83 10.79
N ASP A 242 -5.73 13.57 10.22
CA ASP A 242 -6.76 14.31 10.96
C ASP A 242 -7.96 13.42 11.38
N LYS A 243 -7.80 12.10 11.26
CA LYS A 243 -8.82 11.07 11.59
C LYS A 243 -10.00 11.05 10.62
N LYS A 244 -9.82 11.49 9.38
CA LYS A 244 -10.89 11.52 8.39
C LYS A 244 -10.56 10.78 7.12
N ILE A 245 -11.61 10.28 6.50
CA ILE A 245 -11.63 9.78 5.13
C ILE A 245 -12.32 10.84 4.28
N TYR A 246 -11.71 11.18 3.16
CA TYR A 246 -12.17 12.24 2.25
C TYR A 246 -12.61 11.67 0.91
N SER A 247 -13.65 12.27 0.34
CA SER A 247 -14.01 12.16 -1.07
C SER A 247 -14.01 13.54 -1.71
N LEU A 248 -13.19 13.73 -2.74
CA LEU A 248 -13.12 14.97 -3.51
C LEU A 248 -13.44 14.68 -4.99
N LYS A 249 -13.97 15.69 -5.71
CA LYS A 249 -14.05 15.63 -7.17
C LYS A 249 -12.65 15.66 -7.78
N SER A 250 -12.36 14.73 -8.67
CA SER A 250 -11.05 14.62 -9.33
C SER A 250 -10.71 15.81 -10.22
N THR A 251 -11.72 16.50 -10.75
CA THR A 251 -11.57 17.60 -11.72
C THR A 251 -11.11 18.90 -11.09
N ASN A 252 -11.59 19.23 -9.88
CA ASN A 252 -11.39 20.53 -9.26
C ASN A 252 -11.07 20.50 -7.75
N GLY A 253 -10.98 19.30 -7.13
CA GLY A 253 -10.68 19.14 -5.72
C GLY A 253 -11.80 19.57 -4.76
N SER A 254 -13.02 19.87 -5.26
CA SER A 254 -14.13 20.21 -4.37
C SER A 254 -14.57 19.01 -3.55
N ILE A 255 -14.85 19.24 -2.26
CA ILE A 255 -15.27 18.16 -1.34
C ILE A 255 -16.65 17.65 -1.72
N LYS A 256 -16.80 16.31 -1.73
CA LYS A 256 -18.10 15.64 -1.85
C LYS A 256 -18.61 15.25 -0.47
N TRP A 257 -17.79 14.53 0.26
CA TRP A 257 -18.06 14.14 1.65
C TRP A 257 -16.76 13.91 2.42
N LYS A 258 -16.87 13.90 3.74
CA LYS A 258 -15.84 13.44 4.67
C LYS A 258 -16.48 12.60 5.76
N TYR A 259 -15.78 11.57 6.22
CA TYR A 259 -16.20 10.68 7.30
C TYR A 259 -15.15 10.68 8.41
N GLU A 260 -15.57 10.80 9.67
CA GLU A 260 -14.67 10.83 10.82
C GLU A 260 -14.51 9.43 11.42
N THR A 261 -13.27 9.01 11.64
CA THR A 261 -12.85 7.77 12.33
C THR A 261 -12.35 8.09 13.73
N GLY A 262 -12.09 7.06 14.55
CA GLY A 262 -11.59 7.26 15.92
C GLY A 262 -10.13 7.71 16.00
N ASP A 263 -9.30 7.38 14.98
CA ASP A 263 -7.89 7.77 14.92
C ASP A 263 -7.44 7.91 13.46
N LYS A 264 -6.14 8.21 13.24
CA LYS A 264 -5.51 8.46 11.94
C LYS A 264 -5.80 7.35 10.91
N VAL A 265 -5.94 7.74 9.67
CA VAL A 265 -6.17 6.84 8.54
C VAL A 265 -4.93 6.88 7.62
N TRP A 266 -4.01 5.93 7.81
CA TRP A 266 -2.80 5.78 7.00
C TRP A 266 -2.97 4.71 5.92
N SER A 267 -3.85 3.75 6.15
CA SER A 267 -4.30 2.77 5.16
C SER A 267 -4.78 3.47 3.89
N SER A 268 -4.36 3.02 2.74
CA SER A 268 -4.89 3.51 1.47
C SER A 268 -6.24 2.86 1.19
N PRO A 269 -7.29 3.63 0.88
CA PRO A 269 -8.59 3.07 0.60
C PRO A 269 -8.59 2.26 -0.70
N VAL A 270 -9.49 1.29 -0.75
CA VAL A 270 -9.78 0.52 -1.97
C VAL A 270 -11.27 0.67 -2.27
N VAL A 271 -11.62 0.79 -3.54
CA VAL A 271 -13.02 0.95 -4.00
C VAL A 271 -13.45 -0.23 -4.84
N THR A 272 -14.68 -0.70 -4.63
CA THR A 272 -15.37 -1.63 -5.53
C THR A 272 -16.30 -0.85 -6.42
N GLN A 273 -16.30 -1.19 -7.71
CA GLN A 273 -17.26 -0.60 -8.64
C GLN A 273 -18.62 -1.31 -8.47
N LYS A 274 -19.68 -0.58 -8.74
CA LYS A 274 -21.03 -1.13 -8.88
C LYS A 274 -21.12 -1.89 -10.20
N ASN A 275 -21.74 -3.08 -10.21
CA ASN A 275 -22.24 -3.66 -11.44
C ASN A 275 -23.51 -2.90 -11.85
N ASP A 276 -23.74 -2.72 -13.15
CA ASP A 276 -24.86 -1.92 -13.66
C ASP A 276 -26.24 -2.45 -13.19
N ASP A 277 -26.33 -3.73 -12.83
CA ASP A 277 -27.54 -4.39 -12.33
C ASP A 277 -27.75 -4.24 -10.80
N ASP A 278 -26.73 -3.74 -10.05
CA ASP A 278 -26.84 -3.60 -8.59
C ASP A 278 -27.58 -2.31 -8.21
N LYS A 279 -28.59 -2.42 -7.35
CA LYS A 279 -29.31 -1.26 -6.76
C LYS A 279 -28.47 -0.51 -5.72
N GLU A 280 -27.43 -1.15 -5.17
CA GLU A 280 -26.58 -0.58 -4.12
C GLU A 280 -25.40 0.18 -4.73
N GLU A 281 -24.96 1.27 -4.09
CA GLU A 281 -23.76 2.01 -4.49
C GLU A 281 -22.48 1.18 -4.30
N GLY A 282 -21.41 1.51 -5.03
CA GLY A 282 -20.10 0.90 -4.79
C GLY A 282 -19.57 1.19 -3.39
N MET A 283 -18.64 0.37 -2.93
CA MET A 283 -18.10 0.43 -1.58
C MET A 283 -16.65 0.90 -1.54
N LEU A 284 -16.32 1.71 -0.55
CA LEU A 284 -14.96 2.04 -0.14
C LEU A 284 -14.61 1.26 1.11
N TYR A 285 -13.44 0.63 1.12
CA TYR A 285 -12.89 -0.07 2.28
C TYR A 285 -11.56 0.53 2.69
N VAL A 286 -11.35 0.69 4.00
CA VAL A 286 -10.12 1.27 4.55
C VAL A 286 -9.92 0.85 6.00
N GLY A 287 -8.65 0.72 6.43
CA GLY A 287 -8.27 0.52 7.83
C GLY A 287 -7.98 1.84 8.54
N SER A 288 -8.08 1.85 9.86
CA SER A 288 -7.72 3.00 10.70
C SER A 288 -6.87 2.55 11.89
N LEU A 289 -6.07 3.48 12.42
CA LEU A 289 -5.30 3.24 13.65
C LEU A 289 -6.19 3.13 14.90
N ASP A 290 -7.49 3.40 14.78
CA ASP A 290 -8.48 3.15 15.85
C ASP A 290 -8.88 1.67 15.97
N SER A 291 -8.12 0.78 15.36
CA SER A 291 -8.37 -0.67 15.34
C SER A 291 -9.68 -1.08 14.67
N HIS A 292 -10.10 -0.36 13.62
CA HIS A 292 -11.28 -0.73 12.85
C HIS A 292 -11.06 -0.71 11.35
N ILE A 293 -11.78 -1.61 10.69
CA ILE A 293 -11.98 -1.61 9.25
C ILE A 293 -13.32 -0.93 8.97
N TYR A 294 -13.33 -0.01 8.03
CA TYR A 294 -14.52 0.73 7.62
C TYR A 294 -14.96 0.36 6.21
N GLY A 295 -16.26 0.20 6.02
CA GLY A 295 -16.91 0.06 4.72
C GLY A 295 -17.92 1.18 4.53
N LEU A 296 -17.62 2.12 3.60
CA LEU A 296 -18.44 3.30 3.32
C LEU A 296 -19.00 3.23 1.90
N GLY A 297 -20.20 3.80 1.70
CA GLY A 297 -20.72 4.02 0.36
C GLY A 297 -19.90 5.08 -0.39
N ILE A 298 -19.47 4.80 -1.63
CA ILE A 298 -18.60 5.74 -2.39
C ILE A 298 -19.32 7.03 -2.77
N GLU A 299 -20.64 6.99 -2.99
CA GLU A 299 -21.42 8.15 -3.38
C GLU A 299 -21.89 8.97 -2.16
N SER A 300 -22.34 8.26 -1.12
CA SER A 300 -22.97 8.86 0.05
C SER A 300 -22.00 9.19 1.19
N GLY A 301 -20.86 8.49 1.28
CA GLY A 301 -19.97 8.52 2.43
C GLY A 301 -20.55 7.92 3.70
N ARG A 302 -21.73 7.27 3.62
CA ARG A 302 -22.39 6.66 4.77
C ARG A 302 -21.68 5.38 5.19
N LEU A 303 -21.61 5.16 6.50
CA LEU A 303 -21.10 3.92 7.07
C LEU A 303 -22.09 2.80 6.78
N ASN A 304 -21.65 1.78 6.03
CA ASN A 304 -22.43 0.57 5.78
C ASN A 304 -22.08 -0.54 6.76
N TRP A 305 -20.79 -0.66 7.10
CA TRP A 305 -20.34 -1.58 8.13
C TRP A 305 -18.98 -1.14 8.71
N LYS A 306 -18.69 -1.65 9.91
CA LYS A 306 -17.45 -1.43 10.64
C LYS A 306 -17.07 -2.73 11.35
N PHE A 307 -15.79 -3.11 11.34
CA PHE A 307 -15.32 -4.33 11.99
C PHE A 307 -14.13 -4.01 12.91
N PRO A 308 -14.15 -4.43 14.20
CA PRO A 308 -13.05 -4.20 15.10
C PRO A 308 -11.94 -5.22 14.90
N THR A 309 -10.70 -4.77 15.02
CA THR A 309 -9.46 -5.56 15.18
C THR A 309 -8.90 -5.34 16.58
N MET A 310 -7.86 -6.08 16.97
CA MET A 310 -7.27 -5.93 18.30
C MET A 310 -6.20 -4.83 18.36
N ASP A 311 -5.70 -4.35 17.21
CA ASP A 311 -4.71 -3.26 17.11
C ASP A 311 -4.92 -2.48 15.82
N GLY A 312 -4.22 -1.34 15.67
CA GLY A 312 -4.34 -0.43 14.56
C GLY A 312 -4.01 -1.05 13.20
N ILE A 313 -4.59 -0.50 12.15
CA ILE A 313 -4.46 -0.98 10.78
C ILE A 313 -3.74 0.10 9.95
N GLU A 314 -2.54 -0.25 9.48
CA GLU A 314 -1.75 0.57 8.54
C GLU A 314 -1.80 0.00 7.12
N SER A 315 -1.98 -1.32 6.99
CA SER A 315 -2.06 -2.00 5.69
C SER A 315 -3.27 -1.53 4.89
N SER A 316 -3.15 -1.58 3.57
CA SER A 316 -4.27 -1.30 2.67
C SER A 316 -5.05 -2.57 2.35
N PRO A 317 -6.38 -2.52 2.21
CA PRO A 317 -7.17 -3.67 1.81
C PRO A 317 -6.75 -4.17 0.41
N CYS A 318 -6.76 -5.48 0.23
CA CYS A 318 -6.58 -6.13 -1.07
C CYS A 318 -7.89 -6.85 -1.44
N ILE A 319 -8.47 -6.50 -2.58
CA ILE A 319 -9.72 -7.12 -3.06
C ILE A 319 -9.41 -8.03 -4.24
N VAL A 320 -9.85 -9.29 -4.12
CA VAL A 320 -9.69 -10.30 -5.17
C VAL A 320 -11.01 -11.04 -5.34
N LYS A 321 -11.62 -10.89 -6.52
CA LYS A 321 -12.96 -11.40 -6.80
C LYS A 321 -13.96 -10.87 -5.75
N ASN A 322 -14.58 -11.76 -4.97
CA ASN A 322 -15.54 -11.45 -3.92
C ASN A 322 -14.94 -11.49 -2.50
N LYS A 323 -13.62 -11.44 -2.36
CA LYS A 323 -12.93 -11.48 -1.07
C LYS A 323 -12.07 -10.24 -0.87
N MET A 324 -12.07 -9.74 0.36
CA MET A 324 -11.19 -8.67 0.82
C MET A 324 -10.25 -9.21 1.89
N PHE A 325 -8.98 -8.87 1.77
CA PHE A 325 -7.92 -9.19 2.74
C PHE A 325 -7.39 -7.90 3.33
N ILE A 326 -7.14 -7.90 4.63
CA ILE A 326 -6.50 -6.78 5.32
C ILE A 326 -5.69 -7.32 6.51
N SER A 327 -4.51 -6.78 6.71
CA SER A 327 -3.60 -7.14 7.79
C SER A 327 -3.70 -6.12 8.91
N SER A 328 -3.52 -6.56 10.16
CA SER A 328 -3.47 -5.66 11.31
C SER A 328 -2.16 -5.83 12.08
N LYS A 329 -1.81 -4.84 12.88
CA LYS A 329 -0.67 -4.88 13.80
C LYS A 329 -0.87 -5.90 14.92
N ASP A 330 -2.10 -6.38 15.13
CA ASP A 330 -2.41 -7.50 16.05
C ASP A 330 -1.87 -8.86 15.58
N GLY A 331 -1.26 -8.91 14.42
CA GLY A 331 -0.67 -10.13 13.85
C GLY A 331 -1.63 -10.99 13.05
N LEU A 332 -2.85 -10.52 12.80
CA LEU A 332 -3.87 -11.27 12.11
C LEU A 332 -4.09 -10.75 10.68
N LEU A 333 -4.19 -11.68 9.74
CA LEU A 333 -4.70 -11.43 8.40
C LEU A 333 -6.19 -11.78 8.38
N TYR A 334 -7.02 -10.79 8.12
CA TYR A 334 -8.47 -10.90 8.05
C TYR A 334 -8.90 -11.11 6.60
N CYS A 335 -9.83 -12.06 6.39
CA CYS A 335 -10.48 -12.28 5.11
C CYS A 335 -11.99 -12.10 5.25
N PHE A 336 -12.56 -11.23 4.43
CA PHE A 336 -14.01 -10.99 4.33
C PHE A 336 -14.52 -11.50 2.98
N SER A 337 -15.79 -11.92 2.91
CA SER A 337 -16.44 -12.37 1.68
C SER A 337 -17.80 -11.72 1.54
N ASN A 338 -18.15 -11.30 0.33
CA ASN A 338 -19.44 -10.66 0.04
C ASN A 338 -20.61 -11.66 -0.05
N GLN A 339 -20.38 -12.96 0.16
CA GLN A 339 -21.42 -14.00 0.02
C GLN A 339 -22.35 -14.18 1.24
N GLN A 340 -22.23 -13.34 2.27
CA GLN A 340 -23.08 -13.48 3.47
C GLN A 340 -24.04 -12.29 3.63
N LYS A 341 -25.17 -12.36 2.93
CA LYS A 341 -26.40 -11.64 3.33
C LYS A 341 -27.24 -12.43 4.35
N MET A 342 -26.76 -13.56 4.87
CA MET A 342 -27.52 -14.37 5.84
C MET A 342 -26.63 -14.86 6.99
N ASP A 343 -27.09 -14.66 8.22
CA ASP A 343 -26.55 -15.12 9.52
C ASP A 343 -25.57 -14.17 10.26
N ASN A 344 -25.92 -12.89 10.40
CA ASN A 344 -24.98 -11.87 10.89
C ASN A 344 -25.01 -11.52 12.39
N GLU A 345 -25.71 -12.25 13.25
CA GLU A 345 -25.73 -11.85 14.68
C GLU A 345 -25.22 -12.88 15.69
N LYS A 346 -24.93 -14.12 15.30
CA LYS A 346 -24.56 -15.17 16.28
C LYS A 346 -23.12 -15.66 16.25
N SER A 347 -22.28 -15.29 15.28
CA SER A 347 -20.93 -15.83 15.14
C SER A 347 -19.78 -14.97 15.71
N ILE A 348 -20.06 -13.77 16.18
CA ILE A 348 -19.04 -12.81 16.68
C ILE A 348 -18.60 -13.13 18.12
N LEU A 349 -19.35 -13.93 18.85
CA LEU A 349 -19.15 -14.15 20.31
C LEU A 349 -18.25 -15.32 20.68
N ASN A 350 -17.70 -16.10 19.73
CA ASN A 350 -16.91 -17.30 20.02
C ASN A 350 -15.48 -17.31 19.47
N LEU A 351 -14.83 -16.16 19.33
CA LEU A 351 -13.37 -16.14 19.18
C LEU A 351 -12.75 -16.35 20.57
N PRO A 352 -11.83 -17.30 20.75
CA PRO A 352 -11.19 -17.49 22.04
C PRO A 352 -10.39 -16.24 22.38
N ILE A 353 -10.85 -15.49 23.39
CA ILE A 353 -10.10 -14.40 23.99
C ILE A 353 -8.88 -15.03 24.70
N ARG A 354 -7.77 -15.14 24.02
CA ARG A 354 -6.49 -15.40 24.69
C ARG A 354 -6.05 -14.12 25.35
N LYS A 355 -6.16 -14.08 26.69
CA LYS A 355 -5.50 -13.08 27.51
C LYS A 355 -4.00 -13.24 27.30
N CYS A 356 -3.37 -12.23 26.67
CA CYS A 356 -1.93 -12.10 26.71
C CYS A 356 -1.56 -11.57 28.12
N PHE A 357 -0.77 -12.36 28.84
CA PHE A 357 0.03 -11.92 29.97
C PHE A 357 1.35 -11.37 29.46
#